data_fac43e386b5fc8b514cfc5fddd4bdecb
#
_entry.id   fac43e386b5fc8b514cfc5fddd4bdecb
#
_cell.length_a   1.000
_cell.length_b   1.000
_cell.length_c   1.000
_cell.angle_alpha   90.00
_cell.angle_beta   90.00
_cell.angle_gamma   90.00
#
_symmetry.space_group_name_H-M   'P 1'
#
loop_
_entity.id
_entity.type
_entity.pdbx_description
1 polymer ?
#
loop_
_entity_poly.entity_id
_entity_poly.type
_entity_poly.pdbx_seq_one_letter_code
_entity_poly.pdbx_strand_id
1 'polypeptide(L)'
;MDGLTRRYRARYCAYSAFVSPSTLVGIILLTMLIHIGHVHELARYPVKSMAGIPTDSAFLGWHGLQGNRRFAFRRLNDKSGFPWLSASRLPELLLYQPLGFDENTEAPTHVRTPDGFELAIGSAELQYSVAEKFGSAVELMKLKHGIFDDASVSVINLATISAIGREVGADLDTRRFRANIVIASDSTEAFLEDSWIGGRLIFGDNKAGPIVSLTMRDLRCVMINLDPDTAEADQRIMKAAIRLNENNAGAYGTVARTGRISVGQSVSLIMDAQA
;
A
#
# COMPACT_ATOMS: atom_id res chain seq x y z
N MET A 1 -13.39 29.39 -9.36
CA MET A 1 -12.89 29.48 -7.98
C MET A 1 -14.10 29.74 -7.11
N ASP A 2 -14.60 28.71 -6.48
CA ASP A 2 -15.65 28.68 -5.45
C ASP A 2 -16.51 27.44 -5.61
N GLY A 3 -16.15 26.37 -4.92
CA GLY A 3 -16.94 25.13 -5.00
C GLY A 3 -16.63 24.07 -3.95
N LEU A 4 -15.58 24.21 -3.16
CA LEU A 4 -15.08 23.14 -2.27
C LEU A 4 -15.30 23.36 -0.76
N THR A 5 -15.92 24.46 -0.34
CA THR A 5 -16.05 24.83 1.09
C THR A 5 -17.42 24.55 1.72
N ARG A 6 -18.35 23.83 1.08
CA ARG A 6 -19.75 23.78 1.55
C ARG A 6 -20.27 22.46 2.10
N ARG A 7 -19.50 21.40 2.33
CA ARG A 7 -20.07 20.09 2.76
C ARG A 7 -19.66 19.54 4.13
N TYR A 8 -18.90 20.24 4.95
CA TYR A 8 -18.63 19.83 6.32
C TYR A 8 -19.26 20.78 7.35
N ARG A 9 -20.61 20.77 7.43
CA ARG A 9 -21.34 21.26 8.61
C ARG A 9 -21.95 20.06 9.34
N ALA A 10 -21.24 19.47 10.27
CA ALA A 10 -21.79 18.50 11.21
C ALA A 10 -21.46 18.93 12.64
N ARG A 11 -22.50 19.40 13.32
CA ARG A 11 -22.75 19.38 14.77
C ARG A 11 -21.64 19.85 15.69
N TYR A 12 -21.58 21.15 15.89
CA TYR A 12 -20.89 21.75 17.01
C TYR A 12 -21.79 21.75 18.26
N CYS A 13 -21.34 21.07 19.33
CA CYS A 13 -21.82 21.33 20.68
C CYS A 13 -20.93 22.45 21.25
N ALA A 14 -21.53 23.63 21.47
CA ALA A 14 -20.84 24.79 21.99
C ALA A 14 -20.60 24.61 23.49
N TYR A 15 -19.34 24.57 23.91
CA TYR A 15 -18.95 24.91 25.29
C TYR A 15 -18.40 26.34 25.28
N SER A 16 -19.18 27.27 25.84
CA SER A 16 -18.71 28.63 26.12
C SER A 16 -17.87 28.60 27.40
N ALA A 17 -16.56 28.80 27.26
CA ALA A 17 -15.69 29.18 28.37
C ALA A 17 -15.28 30.62 28.18
N PHE A 18 -15.72 31.50 29.12
CA PHE A 18 -15.22 32.86 29.24
C PHE A 18 -13.74 32.82 29.63
N VAL A 19 -12.87 33.38 28.78
CA VAL A 19 -11.45 33.60 29.10
C VAL A 19 -11.15 35.08 29.00
N SER A 20 -10.60 35.62 30.09
CA SER A 20 -10.15 37.00 30.29
C SER A 20 -9.01 37.39 29.33
N PRO A 21 -8.95 38.66 28.85
CA PRO A 21 -7.97 39.08 27.84
C PRO A 21 -6.67 39.58 28.48
N SER A 22 -5.79 38.68 28.85
CA SER A 22 -4.37 38.99 29.05
C SER A 22 -3.59 37.72 29.36
N THR A 23 -3.13 37.02 28.33
CA THR A 23 -1.91 36.20 28.39
C THR A 23 -1.69 35.56 27.02
N LEU A 24 -0.53 35.77 26.46
CA LEU A 24 0.09 35.06 25.32
C LEU A 24 -0.79 34.08 24.52
N VAL A 25 -1.09 34.46 23.30
CA VAL A 25 -1.70 33.60 22.29
C VAL A 25 -0.73 32.46 21.96
N GLY A 26 -0.77 31.41 22.76
CA GLY A 26 -0.32 30.10 22.34
C GLY A 26 -1.37 29.59 21.34
N ILE A 27 -1.04 29.56 20.04
CA ILE A 27 -1.88 28.90 19.04
C ILE A 27 -1.91 27.43 19.46
N ILE A 28 -2.98 27.02 20.16
CA ILE A 28 -3.29 25.61 20.34
C ILE A 28 -3.74 25.13 18.95
N LEU A 29 -2.82 24.58 18.19
CA LEU A 29 -3.15 23.79 17.00
C LEU A 29 -4.03 22.63 17.48
N LEU A 30 -5.35 22.79 17.38
CA LEU A 30 -6.29 21.72 17.59
C LEU A 30 -6.11 20.70 16.45
N THR A 31 -5.23 19.75 16.66
CA THR A 31 -5.06 18.62 15.77
C THR A 31 -6.31 17.76 15.89
N MET A 32 -7.19 17.81 14.91
CA MET A 32 -8.41 17.00 14.89
C MET A 32 -8.05 15.55 14.53
N LEU A 33 -8.38 14.64 15.43
CA LEU A 33 -8.32 13.20 15.17
C LEU A 33 -9.70 12.79 14.62
N ILE A 34 -9.74 12.35 13.37
CA ILE A 34 -10.95 11.95 12.66
C ILE A 34 -10.91 10.42 12.49
N HIS A 35 -11.88 9.71 13.08
CA HIS A 35 -12.05 8.29 12.78
C HIS A 35 -12.46 8.14 11.31
N ILE A 36 -11.79 7.25 10.56
CA ILE A 36 -12.06 7.07 9.13
C ILE A 36 -12.48 5.64 8.77
N GLY A 37 -12.33 4.68 9.67
CA GLY A 37 -12.69 3.29 9.44
C GLY A 37 -11.74 2.31 10.12
N HIS A 38 -11.52 1.17 9.52
CA HIS A 38 -10.68 0.11 10.07
C HIS A 38 -9.81 -0.56 9.01
N VAL A 39 -8.76 -1.23 9.45
CA VAL A 39 -7.90 -2.06 8.60
C VAL A 39 -8.73 -3.27 8.13
N HIS A 40 -8.97 -3.36 6.82
CA HIS A 40 -9.71 -4.46 6.20
C HIS A 40 -8.80 -5.64 5.86
N GLU A 41 -7.66 -5.35 5.23
CA GLU A 41 -6.66 -6.35 4.85
C GLU A 41 -5.25 -5.82 5.09
N LEU A 42 -4.34 -6.75 5.39
CA LEU A 42 -2.90 -6.52 5.43
C LEU A 42 -2.20 -7.54 4.53
N ALA A 43 -1.25 -7.04 3.74
CA ALA A 43 -0.41 -7.90 2.92
C ALA A 43 1.03 -7.38 2.86
N ARG A 44 1.98 -8.29 2.92
CA ARG A 44 3.38 -8.01 2.59
C ARG A 44 3.74 -8.63 1.24
N TYR A 45 4.57 -7.97 0.49
CA TYR A 45 5.04 -8.40 -0.82
C TYR A 45 6.56 -8.55 -0.78
N PRO A 46 7.12 -9.66 -0.26
CA PRO A 46 8.56 -9.77 0.01
C PRO A 46 9.42 -9.57 -1.22
N VAL A 47 8.97 -10.09 -2.36
CA VAL A 47 9.67 -10.00 -3.64
C VAL A 47 8.90 -9.10 -4.60
N LYS A 48 9.58 -8.14 -5.22
CA LYS A 48 8.99 -7.26 -6.22
C LYS A 48 8.29 -8.08 -7.30
N SER A 49 7.03 -7.74 -7.56
CA SER A 49 6.16 -8.37 -8.59
C SER A 49 5.73 -9.81 -8.36
N MET A 50 6.19 -10.51 -7.33
CA MET A 50 5.64 -11.81 -6.94
C MET A 50 4.36 -11.67 -6.11
N ALA A 51 3.65 -12.75 -5.87
CA ALA A 51 2.45 -12.79 -5.02
C ALA A 51 2.71 -12.19 -3.63
N GLY A 52 1.66 -11.66 -3.02
CA GLY A 52 1.70 -11.20 -1.64
C GLY A 52 1.48 -12.31 -0.63
N ILE A 53 1.87 -12.06 0.62
CA ILE A 53 1.54 -12.90 1.77
C ILE A 53 0.52 -12.11 2.60
N PRO A 54 -0.77 -12.54 2.63
CA PRO A 54 -1.75 -11.96 3.52
C PRO A 54 -1.37 -12.26 4.98
N THR A 55 -1.74 -11.37 5.88
CA THR A 55 -1.45 -11.54 7.31
C THR A 55 -2.49 -10.84 8.18
N ASP A 56 -2.86 -11.44 9.31
CA ASP A 56 -3.79 -10.81 10.26
C ASP A 56 -3.12 -9.70 11.07
N SER A 57 -1.79 -9.74 11.20
CA SER A 57 -1.02 -8.69 11.86
C SER A 57 0.41 -8.60 11.33
N ALA A 58 0.99 -7.40 11.38
CA ALA A 58 2.38 -7.17 11.00
C ALA A 58 3.02 -6.09 11.85
N PHE A 59 4.34 -6.16 12.02
CA PHE A 59 5.09 -5.04 12.58
C PHE A 59 5.37 -4.00 11.48
N LEU A 60 4.99 -2.78 11.74
CA LEU A 60 5.30 -1.61 10.92
C LEU A 60 6.62 -1.02 11.41
N GLY A 61 7.70 -1.36 10.72
CA GLY A 61 9.05 -0.83 10.97
C GLY A 61 9.33 0.40 10.13
N TRP A 62 10.51 1.01 10.28
CA TRP A 62 10.89 2.24 9.55
C TRP A 62 10.88 2.11 8.02
N HIS A 63 11.00 0.89 7.50
CA HIS A 63 10.96 0.60 6.05
C HIS A 63 9.60 0.07 5.57
N GLY A 64 8.53 0.27 6.34
CA GLY A 64 7.19 -0.26 6.04
C GLY A 64 6.89 -1.54 6.80
N LEU A 65 5.96 -2.35 6.29
CA LEU A 65 5.69 -3.67 6.88
C LEU A 65 6.95 -4.53 6.84
N GLN A 66 7.24 -5.17 7.96
CA GLN A 66 8.43 -6.02 8.12
C GLN A 66 8.49 -7.06 6.97
N GLY A 67 9.62 -7.09 6.26
CA GLY A 67 9.86 -7.97 5.13
C GLY A 67 9.22 -7.55 3.80
N ASN A 68 8.54 -6.40 3.73
CA ASN A 68 7.93 -5.93 2.50
C ASN A 68 8.98 -5.47 1.49
N ARG A 69 8.89 -5.96 0.24
CA ARG A 69 9.66 -5.51 -0.94
C ARG A 69 11.18 -5.43 -0.73
N ARG A 70 11.71 -6.42 -0.01
CA ARG A 70 13.15 -6.53 0.28
C ARG A 70 13.95 -7.20 -0.83
N PHE A 71 13.27 -7.89 -1.75
CA PHE A 71 13.88 -8.62 -2.85
C PHE A 71 13.36 -8.14 -4.19
N ALA A 72 14.23 -8.15 -5.21
CA ALA A 72 13.87 -7.97 -6.61
C ALA A 72 14.83 -8.74 -7.51
N PHE A 73 14.34 -9.21 -8.65
CA PHE A 73 15.19 -9.74 -9.70
C PHE A 73 15.75 -8.59 -10.54
N ARG A 74 17.08 -8.56 -10.68
CA ARG A 74 17.79 -7.66 -11.57
C ARG A 74 18.02 -8.34 -12.92
N ARG A 75 17.73 -7.66 -14.01
CA ARG A 75 18.04 -8.10 -15.36
C ARG A 75 19.51 -7.78 -15.66
N LEU A 76 20.35 -8.81 -15.87
CA LEU A 76 21.80 -8.60 -15.94
C LEU A 76 22.24 -7.84 -17.19
N ASN A 77 21.53 -7.97 -18.30
CA ASN A 77 21.86 -7.33 -19.57
C ASN A 77 21.17 -5.98 -19.79
N ASP A 78 20.45 -5.47 -18.78
CA ASP A 78 19.74 -4.21 -18.88
C ASP A 78 20.64 -3.02 -18.53
N LYS A 79 20.74 -2.08 -19.46
CA LYS A 79 21.50 -0.83 -19.31
C LYS A 79 20.61 0.38 -19.00
N SER A 80 19.29 0.17 -18.79
CA SER A 80 18.38 1.24 -18.42
C SER A 80 18.58 1.66 -16.95
N GLY A 81 18.08 2.82 -16.58
CA GLY A 81 18.07 3.27 -15.18
C GLY A 81 17.14 2.46 -14.26
N PHE A 82 16.37 1.51 -14.82
CA PHE A 82 15.44 0.65 -14.07
C PHE A 82 15.66 -0.83 -14.43
N PRO A 83 16.70 -1.49 -13.86
CA PRO A 83 17.08 -2.85 -14.24
C PRO A 83 16.19 -3.93 -13.59
N TRP A 84 15.22 -3.57 -12.76
CA TRP A 84 14.40 -4.51 -12.01
C TRP A 84 13.39 -5.20 -12.92
N LEU A 85 13.33 -6.55 -12.84
CA LEU A 85 12.30 -7.31 -13.51
C LEU A 85 10.97 -7.08 -12.78
N SER A 86 9.93 -6.76 -13.53
CA SER A 86 8.58 -6.53 -13.03
C SER A 86 7.56 -7.36 -13.80
N ALA A 87 6.37 -7.57 -13.21
CA ALA A 87 5.30 -8.29 -13.86
C ALA A 87 4.76 -7.59 -15.12
N SER A 88 5.08 -6.32 -15.35
CA SER A 88 4.81 -5.68 -16.64
C SER A 88 5.65 -6.25 -17.80
N ARG A 89 6.76 -6.94 -17.50
CA ARG A 89 7.63 -7.62 -18.49
C ARG A 89 7.51 -9.14 -18.44
N LEU A 90 7.21 -9.69 -17.28
CA LEU A 90 6.96 -11.12 -17.05
C LEU A 90 5.74 -11.24 -16.14
N PRO A 91 4.51 -11.26 -16.70
CA PRO A 91 3.27 -11.35 -15.92
C PRO A 91 3.23 -12.54 -14.97
N GLU A 92 3.81 -13.66 -15.37
CA GLU A 92 3.86 -14.90 -14.59
C GLU A 92 4.63 -14.76 -13.26
N LEU A 93 5.39 -13.66 -13.03
CA LEU A 93 5.95 -13.38 -11.71
C LEU A 93 4.89 -13.31 -10.62
N LEU A 94 3.66 -12.87 -10.94
CA LEU A 94 2.55 -12.85 -9.99
C LEU A 94 2.19 -14.23 -9.46
N LEU A 95 2.46 -15.29 -10.24
CA LEU A 95 2.13 -16.66 -9.88
C LEU A 95 3.19 -17.31 -8.99
N TYR A 96 4.37 -16.70 -8.83
CA TYR A 96 5.37 -17.14 -7.85
C TYR A 96 4.92 -16.72 -6.44
N GLN A 97 4.74 -17.70 -5.55
CA GLN A 97 4.19 -17.49 -4.21
C GLN A 97 5.27 -17.59 -3.14
N PRO A 98 5.71 -16.48 -2.53
CA PRO A 98 6.60 -16.53 -1.36
C PRO A 98 5.93 -17.25 -0.18
N LEU A 99 6.64 -18.15 0.48
CA LEU A 99 6.16 -19.02 1.55
C LEU A 99 7.08 -18.96 2.78
N GLY A 100 6.53 -19.34 3.94
CA GLY A 100 7.30 -19.56 5.15
C GLY A 100 8.03 -18.31 5.63
N PHE A 101 7.29 -17.21 5.89
CA PHE A 101 7.89 -15.97 6.35
C PHE A 101 8.55 -16.14 7.72
N ASP A 102 9.86 -15.86 7.79
CA ASP A 102 10.65 -15.85 9.03
C ASP A 102 10.80 -14.39 9.53
N GLU A 103 10.25 -14.11 10.71
CA GLU A 103 10.32 -12.78 11.31
C GLU A 103 11.75 -12.36 11.71
N ASN A 104 12.65 -13.32 12.01
CA ASN A 104 14.04 -12.99 12.40
C ASN A 104 14.88 -12.51 11.20
N THR A 105 14.67 -13.12 10.05
CA THR A 105 15.37 -12.75 8.81
C THR A 105 14.60 -11.75 7.96
N GLU A 106 13.36 -11.45 8.34
CA GLU A 106 12.41 -10.61 7.59
C GLU A 106 12.27 -11.04 6.13
N ALA A 107 12.21 -12.35 5.90
CA ALA A 107 12.23 -12.92 4.55
C ALA A 107 11.34 -14.16 4.45
N PRO A 108 10.80 -14.47 3.26
CA PRO A 108 10.26 -15.80 3.00
C PRO A 108 11.39 -16.82 2.99
N THR A 109 11.11 -18.05 3.38
CA THR A 109 12.10 -19.14 3.32
C THR A 109 12.16 -19.76 1.94
N HIS A 110 11.00 -19.88 1.28
CA HIS A 110 10.85 -20.50 -0.03
C HIS A 110 9.92 -19.67 -0.94
N VAL A 111 9.95 -20.03 -2.20
CA VAL A 111 8.99 -19.56 -3.21
C VAL A 111 8.44 -20.78 -3.93
N ARG A 112 7.11 -20.91 -3.98
CA ARG A 112 6.45 -21.88 -4.85
C ARG A 112 6.36 -21.30 -6.25
N THR A 113 6.89 -22.02 -7.23
CA THR A 113 6.84 -21.65 -8.65
C THR A 113 5.45 -21.93 -9.23
N PRO A 114 5.11 -21.35 -10.41
CA PRO A 114 3.84 -21.68 -11.10
C PRO A 114 3.70 -23.19 -11.42
N ASP A 115 4.81 -23.88 -11.57
CA ASP A 115 4.83 -25.32 -11.86
C ASP A 115 4.75 -26.18 -10.57
N GLY A 116 4.59 -25.54 -9.39
CA GLY A 116 4.34 -26.19 -8.09
C GLY A 116 5.60 -26.57 -7.30
N PHE A 117 6.81 -26.27 -7.77
CA PHE A 117 8.06 -26.55 -7.02
C PHE A 117 8.28 -25.51 -5.92
N GLU A 118 8.68 -25.96 -4.74
CA GLU A 118 9.08 -25.09 -3.64
C GLU A 118 10.61 -24.97 -3.60
N LEU A 119 11.11 -23.78 -3.93
CA LEU A 119 12.52 -23.46 -4.04
C LEU A 119 12.94 -22.46 -2.96
N ALA A 120 14.12 -22.66 -2.36
CA ALA A 120 14.61 -21.70 -1.38
C ALA A 120 14.78 -20.30 -1.99
N ILE A 121 14.46 -19.24 -1.24
CA ILE A 121 14.45 -17.85 -1.78
C ILE A 121 15.75 -17.42 -2.42
N GLY A 122 16.90 -17.87 -1.92
CA GLY A 122 18.23 -17.50 -2.44
C GLY A 122 18.86 -18.55 -3.36
N SER A 123 18.12 -19.58 -3.74
CA SER A 123 18.70 -20.70 -4.50
C SER A 123 18.99 -20.36 -5.97
N ALA A 124 19.94 -21.04 -6.56
CA ALA A 124 20.24 -20.95 -7.98
C ALA A 124 19.08 -21.46 -8.85
N GLU A 125 18.36 -22.47 -8.34
CA GLU A 125 17.19 -23.07 -9.00
C GLU A 125 16.05 -22.04 -9.16
N LEU A 126 15.78 -21.22 -8.15
CA LEU A 126 14.79 -20.15 -8.25
C LEU A 126 15.21 -19.11 -9.28
N GLN A 127 16.47 -18.69 -9.27
CA GLN A 127 17.00 -17.74 -10.27
C GLN A 127 16.91 -18.32 -11.68
N TYR A 128 17.24 -19.60 -11.85
CA TYR A 128 17.12 -20.30 -13.12
C TYR A 128 15.67 -20.37 -13.60
N SER A 129 14.72 -20.74 -12.74
CA SER A 129 13.29 -20.80 -13.07
C SER A 129 12.77 -19.44 -13.58
N VAL A 130 13.14 -18.35 -12.91
CA VAL A 130 12.73 -16.98 -13.36
C VAL A 130 13.46 -16.59 -14.64
N ALA A 131 14.76 -16.92 -14.78
CA ALA A 131 15.53 -16.62 -15.99
C ALA A 131 15.00 -17.35 -17.21
N GLU A 132 14.60 -18.61 -17.05
CA GLU A 132 14.01 -19.44 -18.11
C GLU A 132 12.67 -18.85 -18.60
N LYS A 133 11.75 -18.52 -17.69
CA LYS A 133 10.46 -17.91 -18.01
C LYS A 133 10.65 -16.52 -18.65
N PHE A 134 11.64 -15.75 -18.21
CA PHE A 134 11.93 -14.42 -18.75
C PHE A 134 12.72 -14.47 -20.08
N GLY A 135 13.40 -15.56 -20.38
CA GLY A 135 14.24 -15.73 -21.57
C GLY A 135 15.58 -14.99 -21.52
N SER A 136 16.04 -14.56 -20.33
CA SER A 136 17.32 -13.87 -20.15
C SER A 136 17.81 -13.99 -18.71
N ALA A 137 19.13 -13.82 -18.52
CA ALA A 137 19.75 -13.95 -17.21
C ALA A 137 19.26 -12.87 -16.23
N VAL A 138 18.94 -13.32 -15.01
CA VAL A 138 18.52 -12.48 -13.89
C VAL A 138 19.31 -12.84 -12.63
N GLU A 139 19.35 -11.93 -11.67
CA GLU A 139 19.99 -12.10 -10.38
C GLU A 139 19.03 -11.65 -9.27
N LEU A 140 18.86 -12.44 -8.22
CA LEU A 140 18.06 -12.02 -7.07
C LEU A 140 18.88 -11.10 -6.17
N MET A 141 18.39 -9.88 -5.99
CA MET A 141 18.97 -8.87 -5.12
C MET A 141 18.16 -8.77 -3.83
N LYS A 142 18.86 -8.65 -2.68
CA LYS A 142 18.26 -8.37 -1.37
C LYS A 142 18.77 -7.03 -0.85
N LEU A 143 17.86 -6.14 -0.44
CA LEU A 143 18.22 -4.92 0.27
C LEU A 143 18.39 -5.21 1.76
N LYS A 144 19.49 -4.74 2.32
CA LYS A 144 19.70 -4.73 3.77
C LYS A 144 18.82 -3.66 4.44
N HIS A 145 18.72 -2.50 3.81
CA HIS A 145 17.87 -1.37 4.23
C HIS A 145 17.09 -0.85 3.01
N GLY A 146 15.92 -0.26 3.26
CA GLY A 146 15.05 0.24 2.20
C GLY A 146 14.19 -0.85 1.54
N ILE A 147 13.54 -0.48 0.47
CA ILE A 147 12.58 -1.32 -0.27
C ILE A 147 12.73 -1.11 -1.79
N PHE A 148 12.27 -2.08 -2.58
CA PHE A 148 12.17 -1.96 -4.03
C PHE A 148 10.81 -1.37 -4.45
N ASP A 149 10.50 -0.18 -3.97
CA ASP A 149 9.27 0.54 -4.30
C ASP A 149 9.44 2.06 -4.12
N ASP A 150 8.41 2.84 -4.50
CA ASP A 150 8.42 4.31 -4.45
C ASP A 150 8.25 4.85 -3.01
N ALA A 151 7.54 4.12 -2.14
CA ALA A 151 7.40 4.48 -0.72
C ALA A 151 7.28 3.25 0.19
N SER A 152 7.48 3.48 1.50
CA SER A 152 7.54 2.42 2.50
C SER A 152 6.22 1.67 2.71
N VAL A 153 5.09 2.37 2.54
CA VAL A 153 3.75 1.81 2.76
C VAL A 153 2.82 2.28 1.65
N SER A 154 2.07 1.35 1.06
CA SER A 154 0.94 1.64 0.17
C SER A 154 -0.37 1.34 0.90
N VAL A 155 -1.29 2.30 0.88
CA VAL A 155 -2.62 2.24 1.50
C VAL A 155 -3.67 2.48 0.42
N ILE A 156 -4.78 1.74 0.44
CA ILE A 156 -5.90 1.97 -0.47
C ILE A 156 -7.23 1.85 0.28
N ASN A 157 -8.22 2.64 -0.13
CA ASN A 157 -9.59 2.51 0.36
C ASN A 157 -10.34 1.42 -0.43
N LEU A 158 -11.02 0.53 0.29
CA LEU A 158 -11.85 -0.51 -0.33
C LEU A 158 -12.93 0.06 -1.26
N ALA A 159 -13.50 1.23 -0.91
CA ALA A 159 -14.47 1.92 -1.75
C ALA A 159 -13.91 2.35 -3.11
N THR A 160 -12.61 2.66 -3.19
CA THR A 160 -11.89 2.96 -4.45
C THR A 160 -11.80 1.73 -5.34
N ILE A 161 -11.41 0.59 -4.79
CA ILE A 161 -11.37 -0.69 -5.52
C ILE A 161 -12.75 -1.04 -6.05
N SER A 162 -13.79 -0.92 -5.19
CA SER A 162 -15.18 -1.18 -5.57
C SER A 162 -15.68 -0.24 -6.66
N ALA A 163 -15.25 1.03 -6.67
CA ALA A 163 -15.65 1.99 -7.70
C ALA A 163 -15.04 1.65 -9.06
N ILE A 164 -13.75 1.27 -9.08
CA ILE A 164 -13.08 0.81 -10.30
C ILE A 164 -13.76 -0.48 -10.81
N GLY A 165 -14.11 -1.40 -9.90
CA GLY A 165 -14.83 -2.62 -10.22
C GLY A 165 -16.19 -2.36 -10.86
N ARG A 166 -17.00 -1.47 -10.28
CA ARG A 166 -18.29 -1.06 -10.87
C ARG A 166 -18.14 -0.46 -12.26
N GLU A 167 -17.09 0.34 -12.49
CA GLU A 167 -16.81 0.95 -13.80
C GLU A 167 -16.48 -0.09 -14.89
N VAL A 168 -15.86 -1.22 -14.52
CA VAL A 168 -15.54 -2.30 -15.46
C VAL A 168 -16.60 -3.41 -15.48
N GLY A 169 -17.59 -3.37 -14.57
CA GLY A 169 -18.66 -4.35 -14.46
C GLY A 169 -18.19 -5.68 -13.83
N ALA A 170 -17.24 -5.64 -12.89
CA ALA A 170 -16.72 -6.81 -12.20
C ALA A 170 -16.30 -6.49 -10.75
N ASP A 171 -16.37 -7.47 -9.86
CA ASP A 171 -15.74 -7.38 -8.54
C ASP A 171 -14.23 -7.58 -8.71
N LEU A 172 -13.45 -6.59 -8.25
CA LEU A 172 -12.01 -6.64 -8.38
C LEU A 172 -11.35 -7.20 -7.12
N ASP A 173 -10.45 -8.14 -7.33
CA ASP A 173 -9.58 -8.64 -6.27
C ASP A 173 -8.64 -7.52 -5.77
N THR A 174 -8.61 -7.30 -4.46
CA THR A 174 -7.78 -6.29 -3.79
C THR A 174 -6.30 -6.47 -4.08
N ARG A 175 -5.85 -7.73 -4.27
CA ARG A 175 -4.46 -8.10 -4.58
C ARG A 175 -3.92 -7.48 -5.88
N ARG A 176 -4.79 -7.07 -6.82
CA ARG A 176 -4.39 -6.36 -8.05
C ARG A 176 -3.67 -5.04 -7.74
N PHE A 177 -4.14 -4.36 -6.69
CA PHE A 177 -3.59 -3.06 -6.28
C PHE A 177 -2.32 -3.19 -5.44
N ARG A 178 -2.00 -4.37 -4.93
CA ARG A 178 -0.78 -4.66 -4.18
C ARG A 178 -0.51 -3.68 -3.02
N ALA A 179 -1.56 -3.17 -2.42
CA ALA A 179 -1.47 -2.32 -1.25
C ALA A 179 -1.02 -3.12 -0.02
N ASN A 180 -0.26 -2.50 0.86
CA ASN A 180 0.11 -3.10 2.14
C ASN A 180 -1.06 -3.10 3.11
N ILE A 181 -1.88 -2.06 3.06
CA ILE A 181 -3.02 -1.83 3.94
C ILE A 181 -4.24 -1.49 3.09
N VAL A 182 -5.27 -2.29 3.16
CA VAL A 182 -6.59 -1.95 2.63
C VAL A 182 -7.42 -1.43 3.81
N ILE A 183 -7.99 -0.24 3.68
CA ILE A 183 -8.86 0.37 4.68
C ILE A 183 -10.31 0.27 4.21
N ALA A 184 -11.18 -0.29 5.04
CA ALA A 184 -12.61 -0.10 4.88
C ALA A 184 -12.99 1.19 5.61
N SER A 185 -13.18 2.27 4.85
CA SER A 185 -13.62 3.54 5.41
C SER A 185 -15.11 3.50 5.75
N ASP A 186 -15.52 4.29 6.75
CA ASP A 186 -16.94 4.47 7.11
C ASP A 186 -17.73 5.19 6.00
N SER A 187 -17.01 5.91 5.13
CA SER A 187 -17.57 6.53 3.94
C SER A 187 -17.53 5.59 2.74
N THR A 188 -18.58 5.59 1.94
CA THR A 188 -18.64 4.87 0.66
C THR A 188 -18.04 5.67 -0.51
N GLU A 189 -17.49 6.85 -0.23
CA GLU A 189 -16.85 7.70 -1.23
C GLU A 189 -15.57 7.06 -1.75
N ALA A 190 -15.47 6.94 -3.06
CA ALA A 190 -14.28 6.44 -3.72
C ALA A 190 -13.18 7.51 -3.79
N PHE A 191 -11.93 7.10 -3.81
CA PHE A 191 -10.75 7.98 -3.87
C PHE A 191 -10.64 8.95 -2.69
N LEU A 192 -11.32 8.63 -1.58
CA LEU A 192 -11.28 9.44 -0.36
C LEU A 192 -9.85 9.58 0.19
N GLU A 193 -9.01 8.56 -0.04
CA GLU A 193 -7.60 8.55 0.35
C GLU A 193 -6.76 9.67 -0.29
N ASP A 194 -7.21 10.26 -1.39
CA ASP A 194 -6.56 11.44 -1.96
C ASP A 194 -6.64 12.65 -1.01
N SER A 195 -7.75 12.77 -0.27
CA SER A 195 -7.93 13.81 0.74
C SER A 195 -7.10 13.59 2.02
N TRP A 196 -6.52 12.39 2.19
CA TRP A 196 -5.67 12.08 3.33
C TRP A 196 -4.20 12.47 3.12
N ILE A 197 -3.82 12.86 1.88
CA ILE A 197 -2.44 13.25 1.55
C ILE A 197 -2.04 14.50 2.36
N GLY A 198 -0.85 14.46 2.92
CA GLY A 198 -0.35 15.46 3.86
C GLY A 198 -0.78 15.20 5.31
N GLY A 199 -1.68 14.25 5.53
CA GLY A 199 -2.12 13.81 6.84
C GLY A 199 -1.35 12.60 7.35
N ARG A 200 -1.72 12.15 8.54
CA ARG A 200 -1.14 11.01 9.24
C ARG A 200 -2.24 10.03 9.66
N LEU A 201 -2.09 8.77 9.28
CA LEU A 201 -2.92 7.68 9.76
C LEU A 201 -2.38 7.16 11.09
N ILE A 202 -3.24 7.07 12.09
CA ILE A 202 -2.96 6.42 13.37
C ILE A 202 -3.75 5.12 13.41
N PHE A 203 -3.07 4.02 13.76
CA PHE A 203 -3.67 2.71 13.88
C PHE A 203 -3.91 2.37 15.36
N GLY A 204 -5.17 2.02 15.71
CA GLY A 204 -5.62 1.69 17.06
C GLY A 204 -6.35 2.83 17.76
N ASP A 205 -7.00 2.49 18.88
CA ASP A 205 -7.94 3.37 19.59
C ASP A 205 -7.24 4.44 20.45
N ASN A 206 -5.92 4.36 20.58
CA ASN A 206 -5.14 5.31 21.35
C ASN A 206 -4.11 6.03 20.49
N LYS A 207 -3.75 7.25 20.92
CA LYS A 207 -2.74 8.07 20.22
C LYS A 207 -1.33 7.45 20.23
N ALA A 208 -1.09 6.33 20.92
CA ALA A 208 0.18 5.64 21.01
C ALA A 208 0.41 4.62 19.90
N GLY A 209 -0.60 4.29 19.07
CA GLY A 209 -0.51 3.34 17.97
C GLY A 209 0.48 3.75 16.87
N PRO A 210 0.82 2.85 15.95
CA PRO A 210 1.68 3.16 14.80
C PRO A 210 1.14 4.30 13.96
N ILE A 211 2.04 5.02 13.27
CA ILE A 211 1.67 6.17 12.42
C ILE A 211 2.30 6.03 11.05
N VAL A 212 1.50 6.26 10.02
CA VAL A 212 1.94 6.43 8.62
C VAL A 212 1.61 7.85 8.19
N SER A 213 2.62 8.62 7.77
CA SER A 213 2.44 9.92 7.11
C SER A 213 2.22 9.70 5.62
N LEU A 214 1.08 10.14 5.10
CA LEU A 214 0.75 10.01 3.69
C LEU A 214 1.36 11.15 2.89
N THR A 215 2.14 10.82 1.87
CA THR A 215 3.02 11.77 1.17
C THR A 215 2.58 12.06 -0.26
N MET A 216 2.00 11.09 -0.95
CA MET A 216 1.61 11.23 -2.35
C MET A 216 0.54 10.21 -2.75
N ARG A 217 -0.19 10.53 -3.82
CA ARG A 217 -1.11 9.60 -4.48
C ARG A 217 -0.35 8.41 -5.07
N ASP A 218 -0.95 7.24 -5.09
CA ASP A 218 -0.37 6.04 -5.71
C ASP A 218 -0.75 6.01 -7.21
N LEU A 219 0.17 6.47 -8.06
CA LEU A 219 0.02 6.41 -9.51
C LEU A 219 0.16 4.96 -9.98
N ARG A 220 -0.87 4.42 -10.56
CA ARG A 220 -0.94 3.00 -10.91
C ARG A 220 -0.22 2.69 -12.22
N CYS A 221 0.51 1.58 -12.22
CA CYS A 221 1.10 1.02 -13.43
C CYS A 221 0.21 -0.11 -14.00
N VAL A 222 0.56 -0.62 -15.17
CA VAL A 222 -0.19 -1.67 -15.88
C VAL A 222 -0.42 -2.95 -15.07
N MET A 223 0.29 -3.13 -13.96
CA MET A 223 0.14 -4.31 -13.10
C MET A 223 -1.26 -4.47 -12.51
N ILE A 224 -2.03 -3.41 -12.31
CA ILE A 224 -3.42 -3.53 -11.82
C ILE A 224 -4.33 -4.28 -12.79
N ASN A 225 -3.95 -4.33 -14.08
CA ASN A 225 -4.67 -5.10 -15.08
C ASN A 225 -4.49 -6.62 -14.90
N LEU A 226 -3.38 -7.05 -14.30
CA LEU A 226 -3.04 -8.47 -14.21
C LEU A 226 -3.87 -9.16 -13.14
N ASP A 227 -4.45 -10.29 -13.48
CA ASP A 227 -5.13 -11.16 -12.53
C ASP A 227 -4.09 -11.82 -11.60
N PRO A 228 -4.28 -11.78 -10.26
CA PRO A 228 -3.28 -12.30 -9.33
C PRO A 228 -3.14 -13.84 -9.36
N ASP A 229 -4.13 -14.56 -9.90
CA ASP A 229 -4.14 -16.03 -9.92
C ASP A 229 -3.85 -16.62 -11.31
N THR A 230 -4.08 -15.84 -12.39
CA THR A 230 -3.87 -16.33 -13.77
C THR A 230 -2.82 -15.53 -14.54
N ALA A 231 -2.42 -14.36 -14.04
CA ALA A 231 -1.58 -13.37 -14.72
C ALA A 231 -2.21 -12.82 -16.03
N GLU A 232 -3.44 -13.13 -16.33
CA GLU A 232 -4.17 -12.60 -17.48
C GLU A 232 -4.45 -11.11 -17.30
N ALA A 233 -4.37 -10.35 -18.40
CA ALA A 233 -4.53 -8.90 -18.36
C ALA A 233 -5.93 -8.45 -18.75
N ASP A 234 -6.60 -7.68 -17.91
CA ASP A 234 -7.80 -6.91 -18.24
C ASP A 234 -7.47 -5.41 -18.31
N GLN A 235 -7.22 -4.92 -19.53
CA GLN A 235 -6.86 -3.52 -19.76
C GLN A 235 -7.97 -2.51 -19.40
N ARG A 236 -9.21 -2.96 -19.16
CA ARG A 236 -10.33 -2.10 -18.77
C ARG A 236 -10.09 -1.47 -17.39
N ILE A 237 -9.39 -2.20 -16.49
CA ILE A 237 -9.15 -1.78 -15.11
C ILE A 237 -8.32 -0.50 -15.06
N MET A 238 -7.15 -0.47 -15.71
CA MET A 238 -6.32 0.74 -15.75
C MET A 238 -7.04 1.89 -16.48
N LYS A 239 -7.79 1.59 -17.57
CA LYS A 239 -8.59 2.60 -18.25
C LYS A 239 -9.66 3.20 -17.36
N ALA A 240 -10.28 2.40 -16.49
CA ALA A 240 -11.24 2.87 -15.49
C ALA A 240 -10.56 3.76 -14.45
N ALA A 241 -9.40 3.38 -13.90
CA ALA A 241 -8.63 4.20 -12.97
C ALA A 241 -8.23 5.55 -13.59
N ILE A 242 -7.85 5.57 -14.88
CA ILE A 242 -7.53 6.81 -15.61
C ILE A 242 -8.78 7.71 -15.69
N ARG A 243 -9.93 7.15 -16.09
CA ARG A 243 -11.16 7.95 -16.24
C ARG A 243 -11.69 8.49 -14.92
N LEU A 244 -11.63 7.67 -13.86
CA LEU A 244 -12.20 8.01 -12.57
C LEU A 244 -11.31 8.96 -11.75
N ASN A 245 -9.98 8.78 -11.81
CA ASN A 245 -9.08 9.53 -10.93
C ASN A 245 -7.65 9.67 -11.50
N GLU A 246 -7.50 10.02 -12.79
CA GLU A 246 -6.21 10.34 -13.42
C GLU A 246 -5.15 9.25 -13.21
N ASN A 247 -5.55 7.98 -13.21
CA ASN A 247 -4.71 6.81 -12.96
C ASN A 247 -4.15 6.70 -11.53
N ASN A 248 -4.73 7.39 -10.55
CA ASN A 248 -4.37 7.23 -9.16
C ASN A 248 -5.40 6.35 -8.43
N ALA A 249 -4.94 5.44 -7.60
CA ALA A 249 -5.78 4.63 -6.73
C ALA A 249 -4.95 4.19 -5.51
N GLY A 250 -5.23 4.78 -4.36
CA GLY A 250 -4.45 4.61 -3.14
C GLY A 250 -3.48 5.77 -2.87
N ALA A 251 -2.79 5.67 -1.76
CA ALA A 251 -1.84 6.64 -1.27
C ALA A 251 -0.54 5.95 -0.80
N TYR A 252 0.58 6.57 -1.07
CA TYR A 252 1.87 6.19 -0.52
C TYR A 252 2.19 6.99 0.75
N GLY A 253 2.88 6.33 1.66
CA GLY A 253 3.31 6.96 2.91
C GLY A 253 4.62 6.42 3.45
N THR A 254 5.11 7.13 4.46
CA THR A 254 6.30 6.79 5.24
C THR A 254 5.93 6.54 6.70
N VAL A 255 6.69 5.71 7.38
CA VAL A 255 6.42 5.38 8.78
C VAL A 255 6.93 6.52 9.66
N ALA A 256 6.01 7.15 10.41
CA ALA A 256 6.32 8.19 11.39
C ALA A 256 6.43 7.65 12.82
N ARG A 257 5.78 6.52 13.10
CA ARG A 257 5.92 5.79 14.36
C ARG A 257 5.73 4.30 14.11
N THR A 258 6.68 3.51 14.59
CA THR A 258 6.68 2.06 14.46
C THR A 258 5.70 1.41 15.45
N GLY A 259 5.31 0.15 15.18
CA GLY A 259 4.46 -0.64 16.06
C GLY A 259 3.73 -1.74 15.30
N ARG A 260 2.89 -2.50 15.97
CA ARG A 260 2.12 -3.58 15.38
C ARG A 260 0.77 -3.06 14.88
N ILE A 261 0.40 -3.43 13.66
CA ILE A 261 -0.93 -3.21 13.09
C ILE A 261 -1.61 -4.55 12.85
N SER A 262 -2.95 -4.56 12.93
CA SER A 262 -3.75 -5.78 12.78
C SER A 262 -5.02 -5.51 11.98
N VAL A 263 -5.52 -6.53 11.31
CA VAL A 263 -6.84 -6.52 10.67
C VAL A 263 -7.91 -6.22 11.72
N GLY A 264 -8.92 -5.44 11.37
CA GLY A 264 -9.98 -4.96 12.27
C GLY A 264 -9.57 -3.77 13.15
N GLN A 265 -8.29 -3.38 13.17
CA GLN A 265 -7.84 -2.25 13.98
C GLN A 265 -8.40 -0.93 13.46
N SER A 266 -8.90 -0.09 14.37
CA SER A 266 -9.39 1.25 14.08
C SER A 266 -8.32 2.11 13.41
N VAL A 267 -8.73 2.94 12.44
CA VAL A 267 -7.86 3.90 11.75
C VAL A 267 -8.42 5.29 11.89
N SER A 268 -7.57 6.20 12.35
CA SER A 268 -7.91 7.62 12.45
C SER A 268 -6.94 8.48 11.66
N LEU A 269 -7.44 9.57 11.09
CA LEU A 269 -6.69 10.56 10.34
C LEU A 269 -6.41 11.78 11.21
N ILE A 270 -5.18 12.25 11.18
CA ILE A 270 -4.78 13.57 11.65
C ILE A 270 -4.41 14.41 10.43
N MET A 271 -5.08 15.54 10.26
CA MET A 271 -4.64 16.59 9.33
C MET A 271 -3.97 17.68 10.17
N ASP A 272 -2.76 18.05 9.81
CA ASP A 272 -2.13 19.24 10.40
C ASP A 272 -2.87 20.46 9.86
N ALA A 273 -3.26 21.39 10.74
CA ALA A 273 -3.86 22.63 10.30
C ALA A 273 -2.88 23.31 9.34
N GLN A 274 -3.35 23.65 8.13
CA GLN A 274 -2.57 24.43 7.19
C GLN A 274 -2.25 25.78 7.86
N ALA A 275 -0.95 26.08 7.98
CA ALA A 275 -0.48 27.35 8.51
C ALA A 275 -0.80 28.51 7.56
#